data_a9b229994cf45412f84e49d132b7728e
#
_entry.id   a9b229994cf45412f84e49d132b7728e
#
_cell.length_a   1.000
_cell.length_b   1.000
_cell.length_c   1.000
_cell.angle_alpha   90.00
_cell.angle_beta   90.00
_cell.angle_gamma   90.00
#
_symmetry.space_group_name_H-M   'P 1'
#
loop_
_entity.id
_entity.type
_entity.pdbx_description
1 polymer ?
#
loop_
_entity_poly.entity_id
_entity_poly.type
_entity_poly.pdbx_seq_one_letter_code
_entity_poly.pdbx_strand_id
1 'polypeptide(L)'
;MLPPQYPVNLIVEGRPCLVVGGGAVAAQKAAALLACGAEVHVVGEQIGPEVRALQVTWEERSYALGEVSDYRLVIAATGSPSTNKAVYDDGEAAGVWVNSADDPANCSFTLPAVVRRGPVMVAVSTGGRSPALASWLKERLAAEVGPEYEVLADLMAA
;
A
#
# COMPACT_ATOMS: atom_id res chain seq x y z
N MET A 1 -2.44 -7.95 -19.76
CA MET A 1 -3.07 -6.60 -19.57
C MET A 1 -4.06 -6.75 -18.43
N LEU A 2 -3.95 -5.93 -17.38
CA LEU A 2 -4.91 -5.99 -16.28
C LEU A 2 -6.32 -5.60 -16.77
N PRO A 3 -7.38 -6.21 -16.19
CA PRO A 3 -8.76 -5.85 -16.49
C PRO A 3 -9.08 -4.41 -16.05
N PRO A 4 -10.24 -3.84 -16.49
CA PRO A 4 -10.72 -2.58 -15.94
C PRO A 4 -10.80 -2.64 -14.41
N GLN A 5 -10.28 -1.61 -13.75
CA GLN A 5 -10.21 -1.55 -12.28
C GLN A 5 -11.32 -0.67 -11.73
N TYR A 6 -11.89 -1.07 -10.60
CA TYR A 6 -12.87 -0.27 -9.87
C TYR A 6 -12.17 0.64 -8.84
N PRO A 7 -12.27 1.97 -8.95
CA PRO A 7 -11.61 2.88 -8.03
C PRO A 7 -12.34 2.96 -6.69
N VAL A 8 -11.59 2.80 -5.62
CA VAL A 8 -12.10 2.91 -4.24
C VAL A 8 -11.08 3.60 -3.34
N ASN A 9 -11.56 4.23 -2.28
CA ASN A 9 -10.75 4.69 -1.15
C ASN A 9 -11.00 3.75 0.03
N LEU A 10 -9.96 3.03 0.46
CA LEU A 10 -10.06 2.12 1.60
C LEU A 10 -9.86 2.90 2.91
N ILE A 11 -10.74 2.65 3.88
CA ILE A 11 -10.61 3.14 5.24
C ILE A 11 -9.92 2.04 6.04
N VAL A 12 -8.64 2.28 6.38
CA VAL A 12 -7.80 1.30 7.10
C VAL A 12 -7.49 1.73 8.53
N GLU A 13 -8.04 2.84 8.99
CA GLU A 13 -7.86 3.32 10.36
C GLU A 13 -8.28 2.24 11.38
N GLY A 14 -7.38 1.91 12.32
CA GLY A 14 -7.58 0.87 13.32
C GLY A 14 -7.77 -0.54 12.74
N ARG A 15 -7.37 -0.77 11.48
CA ARG A 15 -7.47 -2.10 10.85
C ARG A 15 -6.11 -2.78 10.79
N PRO A 16 -6.04 -4.08 11.08
CA PRO A 16 -4.80 -4.83 10.98
C PRO A 16 -4.38 -4.96 9.51
N CYS A 17 -3.15 -4.54 9.21
CA CYS A 17 -2.53 -4.64 7.90
C CYS A 17 -1.16 -5.32 8.02
N LEU A 18 -0.85 -6.23 7.11
CA LEU A 18 0.42 -6.94 7.08
C LEU A 18 1.31 -6.43 5.94
N VAL A 19 2.58 -6.27 6.22
CA VAL A 19 3.62 -6.08 5.21
C VAL A 19 4.61 -7.22 5.30
N VAL A 20 4.73 -8.02 4.25
CA VAL A 20 5.69 -9.11 4.15
C VAL A 20 6.91 -8.62 3.39
N GLY A 21 8.03 -8.54 4.09
CA GLY A 21 9.31 -7.98 3.63
C GLY A 21 9.86 -6.97 4.63
N GLY A 22 11.17 -6.83 4.71
CA GLY A 22 11.82 -5.95 5.70
C GLY A 22 12.75 -4.91 5.11
N GLY A 23 12.79 -4.75 3.79
CA GLY A 23 13.63 -3.78 3.09
C GLY A 23 12.97 -2.40 2.92
N ALA A 24 13.65 -1.51 2.18
CA ALA A 24 13.19 -0.14 1.95
C ALA A 24 11.79 -0.04 1.31
N VAL A 25 11.45 -0.95 0.37
CA VAL A 25 10.11 -0.99 -0.24
C VAL A 25 9.05 -1.32 0.80
N ALA A 26 9.31 -2.33 1.65
CA ALA A 26 8.41 -2.69 2.74
C ALA A 26 8.22 -1.53 3.73
N ALA A 27 9.30 -0.84 4.10
CA ALA A 27 9.25 0.34 4.96
C ALA A 27 8.40 1.45 4.36
N GLN A 28 8.56 1.75 3.06
CA GLN A 28 7.74 2.74 2.36
C GLN A 28 6.25 2.39 2.40
N LYS A 29 5.90 1.11 2.17
CA LYS A 29 4.52 0.64 2.20
C LYS A 29 3.92 0.67 3.61
N ALA A 30 4.69 0.24 4.60
CA ALA A 30 4.31 0.31 6.01
C ALA A 30 4.06 1.76 6.45
N ALA A 31 4.94 2.70 6.09
CA ALA A 31 4.78 4.12 6.40
C ALA A 31 3.51 4.70 5.77
N ALA A 32 3.18 4.31 4.52
CA ALA A 32 1.96 4.77 3.85
C ALA A 32 0.68 4.25 4.53
N LEU A 33 0.67 3.01 5.02
CA LEU A 33 -0.43 2.44 5.78
C LEU A 33 -0.58 3.11 7.16
N LEU A 34 0.54 3.34 7.86
CA LEU A 34 0.56 4.09 9.12
C LEU A 34 -0.02 5.49 8.98
N ALA A 35 0.36 6.21 7.90
CA ALA A 35 -0.18 7.54 7.62
C ALA A 35 -1.70 7.55 7.38
N CYS A 36 -2.30 6.38 7.12
CA CYS A 36 -3.74 6.17 7.01
C CYS A 36 -4.36 5.60 8.31
N GLY A 37 -3.62 5.56 9.41
CA GLY A 37 -4.10 5.08 10.70
C GLY A 37 -4.21 3.56 10.84
N ALA A 38 -3.61 2.77 9.95
CA ALA A 38 -3.64 1.31 10.04
C ALA A 38 -2.78 0.79 11.20
N GLU A 39 -3.19 -0.34 11.77
CA GLU A 39 -2.36 -1.14 12.69
C GLU A 39 -1.45 -2.04 11.84
N VAL A 40 -0.19 -1.63 11.69
CA VAL A 40 0.73 -2.29 10.77
C VAL A 40 1.62 -3.29 11.50
N HIS A 41 1.64 -4.52 10.98
CA HIS A 41 2.60 -5.56 11.34
C HIS A 41 3.53 -5.86 10.16
N VAL A 42 4.82 -6.05 10.42
CA VAL A 42 5.81 -6.34 9.39
C VAL A 42 6.47 -7.69 9.69
N VAL A 43 6.51 -8.57 8.70
CA VAL A 43 7.21 -9.86 8.79
C VAL A 43 8.25 -9.94 7.68
N GLY A 44 9.48 -10.27 8.02
CA GLY A 44 10.55 -10.43 7.04
C GLY A 44 11.74 -11.19 7.60
N GLU A 45 12.47 -11.90 6.75
CA GLU A 45 13.66 -12.67 7.16
C GLU A 45 14.79 -11.77 7.69
N GLN A 46 14.79 -10.52 7.25
CA GLN A 46 15.66 -9.47 7.76
C GLN A 46 14.85 -8.18 7.85
N ILE A 47 14.89 -7.53 8.99
CA ILE A 47 14.20 -6.25 9.21
C ILE A 47 15.22 -5.11 9.18
N GLY A 48 15.13 -4.29 8.14
CA GLY A 48 16.03 -3.16 7.93
C GLY A 48 15.81 -1.99 8.90
N PRO A 49 16.78 -1.08 8.99
CA PRO A 49 16.71 0.06 9.90
C PRO A 49 15.53 0.99 9.61
N GLU A 50 15.11 1.10 8.35
CA GLU A 50 13.96 1.92 7.94
C GLU A 50 12.65 1.39 8.54
N VAL A 51 12.44 0.06 8.56
CA VAL A 51 11.27 -0.54 9.21
C VAL A 51 11.34 -0.36 10.73
N ARG A 52 12.53 -0.60 11.33
CA ARG A 52 12.75 -0.46 12.78
C ARG A 52 12.51 0.97 13.28
N ALA A 53 12.66 1.98 12.40
CA ALA A 53 12.42 3.38 12.72
C ALA A 53 10.92 3.76 12.71
N LEU A 54 10.04 2.89 12.19
CA LEU A 54 8.59 3.13 12.15
C LEU A 54 7.91 2.68 13.45
N GLN A 55 6.75 3.28 13.74
CA GLN A 55 5.89 2.86 14.85
C GLN A 55 5.02 1.66 14.41
N VAL A 56 5.66 0.54 14.10
CA VAL A 56 5.02 -0.72 13.69
C VAL A 56 5.46 -1.86 14.59
N THR A 57 4.65 -2.89 14.70
CA THR A 57 5.12 -4.18 15.22
C THR A 57 5.84 -4.94 14.12
N TRP A 58 6.87 -5.71 14.44
CA TRP A 58 7.58 -6.50 13.45
C TRP A 58 8.16 -7.79 14.04
N GLU A 59 8.29 -8.78 13.16
CA GLU A 59 8.96 -10.05 13.46
C GLU A 59 10.01 -10.37 12.40
N GLU A 60 11.20 -10.76 12.84
CA GLU A 60 12.29 -11.19 11.96
C GLU A 60 12.22 -12.70 11.80
N ARG A 61 11.46 -13.13 10.79
CA ARG A 61 11.22 -14.52 10.42
C ARG A 61 10.71 -14.62 8.99
N SER A 62 10.72 -15.84 8.45
CA SER A 62 10.02 -16.12 7.19
C SER A 62 8.51 -16.00 7.36
N TYR A 63 7.83 -15.69 6.24
CA TYR A 63 6.36 -15.69 6.14
C TYR A 63 5.81 -17.08 6.51
N ALA A 64 4.75 -17.12 7.31
CA ALA A 64 4.04 -18.36 7.64
C ALA A 64 2.78 -18.48 6.75
N LEU A 65 2.61 -19.63 6.09
CA LEU A 65 1.46 -19.87 5.22
C LEU A 65 0.14 -19.69 5.98
N GLY A 66 -0.79 -18.97 5.37
CA GLY A 66 -2.14 -18.71 5.90
C GLY A 66 -2.22 -17.55 6.91
N GLU A 67 -1.09 -16.95 7.34
CA GLU A 67 -1.13 -15.86 8.33
C GLU A 67 -1.84 -14.58 7.85
N VAL A 68 -2.08 -14.45 6.55
CA VAL A 68 -2.83 -13.32 5.97
C VAL A 68 -4.26 -13.23 6.50
N SER A 69 -4.85 -14.32 6.98
CA SER A 69 -6.26 -14.39 7.40
C SER A 69 -6.61 -13.46 8.57
N ASP A 70 -5.63 -13.06 9.36
CA ASP A 70 -5.81 -12.17 10.51
C ASP A 70 -5.81 -10.68 10.11
N TYR A 71 -5.56 -10.38 8.83
CA TYR A 71 -5.41 -9.03 8.33
C TYR A 71 -6.49 -8.63 7.32
N ARG A 72 -6.72 -7.33 7.16
CA ARG A 72 -7.65 -6.77 6.19
C ARG A 72 -7.03 -6.50 4.85
N LEU A 73 -5.74 -6.19 4.85
CA LEU A 73 -4.97 -5.86 3.67
C LEU A 73 -3.52 -6.31 3.89
N VAL A 74 -2.93 -6.86 2.84
CA VAL A 74 -1.55 -7.36 2.87
C VAL A 74 -0.75 -6.77 1.71
N ILE A 75 0.48 -6.39 1.99
CA ILE A 75 1.45 -6.00 0.97
C ILE A 75 2.63 -6.95 1.02
N ALA A 76 2.85 -7.69 -0.08
CA ALA A 76 4.03 -8.51 -0.28
C ALA A 76 5.12 -7.69 -0.97
N ALA A 77 6.21 -7.43 -0.26
CA ALA A 77 7.34 -6.61 -0.71
C ALA A 77 8.67 -7.29 -0.40
N THR A 78 8.76 -8.58 -0.71
CA THR A 78 9.98 -9.38 -0.53
C THR A 78 10.79 -9.42 -1.84
N GLY A 79 12.08 -9.76 -1.75
CA GLY A 79 12.89 -10.07 -2.91
C GLY A 79 12.65 -11.49 -3.49
N SER A 80 11.73 -12.26 -2.92
CA SER A 80 11.41 -13.64 -3.32
C SER A 80 10.08 -13.71 -4.07
N PRO A 81 10.07 -13.93 -5.40
CA PRO A 81 8.83 -14.09 -6.17
C PRO A 81 7.95 -15.24 -5.67
N SER A 82 8.54 -16.33 -5.19
CA SER A 82 7.80 -17.46 -4.64
C SER A 82 7.09 -17.14 -3.34
N THR A 83 7.72 -16.34 -2.46
CA THR A 83 7.09 -15.86 -1.22
C THR A 83 5.96 -14.89 -1.54
N ASN A 84 6.18 -13.93 -2.44
CA ASN A 84 5.15 -12.98 -2.85
C ASN A 84 3.94 -13.70 -3.46
N LYS A 85 4.18 -14.72 -4.29
CA LYS A 85 3.10 -15.55 -4.83
C LYS A 85 2.35 -16.33 -3.75
N ALA A 86 3.05 -16.92 -2.78
CA ALA A 86 2.42 -17.65 -1.68
C ALA A 86 1.50 -16.72 -0.85
N VAL A 87 1.97 -15.51 -0.53
CA VAL A 87 1.16 -14.47 0.15
C VAL A 87 -0.10 -14.13 -0.66
N TYR A 88 0.03 -14.00 -1.98
CA TYR A 88 -1.10 -13.72 -2.84
C TYR A 88 -2.11 -14.89 -2.88
N ASP A 89 -1.63 -16.13 -3.05
CA ASP A 89 -2.47 -17.32 -3.09
C ASP A 89 -3.24 -17.51 -1.77
N ASP A 90 -2.58 -17.28 -0.64
CA ASP A 90 -3.20 -17.31 0.70
C ASP A 90 -4.27 -16.21 0.83
N GLY A 91 -3.99 -15.00 0.32
CA GLY A 91 -4.95 -13.89 0.32
C GLY A 91 -6.19 -14.20 -0.51
N GLU A 92 -6.03 -14.74 -1.72
CA GLU A 92 -7.17 -15.15 -2.56
C GLU A 92 -8.00 -16.24 -1.86
N ALA A 93 -7.35 -17.20 -1.21
CA ALA A 93 -8.04 -18.27 -0.47
C ALA A 93 -8.80 -17.74 0.76
N ALA A 94 -8.27 -16.72 1.44
CA ALA A 94 -8.84 -16.12 2.64
C ALA A 94 -9.80 -14.95 2.36
N GLY A 95 -9.91 -14.49 1.11
CA GLY A 95 -10.67 -13.28 0.74
C GLY A 95 -10.04 -11.99 1.27
N VAL A 96 -8.71 -11.96 1.43
CA VAL A 96 -7.93 -10.82 1.90
C VAL A 96 -7.28 -10.12 0.70
N TRP A 97 -7.33 -8.80 0.69
CA TRP A 97 -6.76 -8.00 -0.40
C TRP A 97 -5.24 -7.97 -0.32
N VAL A 98 -4.57 -8.42 -1.39
CA VAL A 98 -3.12 -8.49 -1.49
C VAL A 98 -2.60 -7.62 -2.64
N ASN A 99 -1.51 -6.89 -2.37
CA ASN A 99 -0.72 -6.23 -3.39
C ASN A 99 0.73 -6.73 -3.32
N SER A 100 1.22 -7.36 -4.38
CA SER A 100 2.62 -7.70 -4.52
C SER A 100 3.37 -6.57 -5.20
N ALA A 101 4.37 -6.01 -4.53
CA ALA A 101 5.21 -4.97 -5.08
C ALA A 101 5.95 -5.51 -6.31
N ASP A 102 5.92 -4.75 -7.41
CA ASP A 102 6.58 -5.07 -8.68
C ASP A 102 6.08 -6.37 -9.38
N ASP A 103 4.96 -6.94 -8.92
CA ASP A 103 4.35 -8.13 -9.53
C ASP A 103 2.84 -7.96 -9.75
N PRO A 104 2.44 -7.29 -10.85
CA PRO A 104 1.03 -7.02 -11.14
C PRO A 104 0.15 -8.26 -11.31
N ALA A 105 0.74 -9.43 -11.62
CA ALA A 105 0.00 -10.67 -11.79
C ALA A 105 -0.50 -11.25 -10.45
N ASN A 106 0.19 -10.92 -9.36
CA ASN A 106 -0.12 -11.36 -8.00
C ASN A 106 -0.66 -10.20 -7.16
N CYS A 107 -1.68 -9.51 -7.71
CA CYS A 107 -2.33 -8.37 -7.04
C CYS A 107 -3.85 -8.46 -7.14
N SER A 108 -4.54 -8.39 -5.99
CA SER A 108 -6.00 -8.20 -5.94
C SER A 108 -6.37 -6.71 -6.11
N PHE A 109 -5.43 -5.79 -5.87
CA PHE A 109 -5.59 -4.35 -6.08
C PHE A 109 -4.27 -3.71 -6.49
N THR A 110 -4.35 -2.50 -7.06
CA THR A 110 -3.17 -1.72 -7.43
C THR A 110 -3.11 -0.42 -6.65
N LEU A 111 -1.90 0.06 -6.39
CA LEU A 111 -1.67 1.34 -5.73
C LEU A 111 -1.47 2.44 -6.79
N PRO A 112 -2.34 3.46 -6.85
CA PRO A 112 -2.17 4.59 -7.76
C PRO A 112 -1.05 5.52 -7.30
N ALA A 113 -0.61 6.41 -8.19
CA ALA A 113 0.17 7.58 -7.79
C ALA A 113 -0.78 8.59 -7.13
N VAL A 114 -0.39 9.16 -5.98
CA VAL A 114 -1.29 9.99 -5.17
C VAL A 114 -0.70 11.36 -4.90
N VAL A 115 -1.52 12.41 -5.07
CA VAL A 115 -1.33 13.74 -4.49
C VAL A 115 -2.25 13.86 -3.28
N ARG A 116 -1.72 14.33 -2.15
CA ARG A 116 -2.51 14.55 -0.93
C ARG A 116 -2.29 15.96 -0.40
N ARG A 117 -3.40 16.65 -0.06
CA ARG A 117 -3.42 17.95 0.60
C ARG A 117 -4.47 17.89 1.71
N GLY A 118 -4.03 17.55 2.93
CA GLY A 118 -4.96 17.24 4.00
C GLY A 118 -5.99 16.17 3.60
N PRO A 119 -7.30 16.45 3.69
CA PRO A 119 -8.36 15.53 3.31
C PRO A 119 -8.51 15.35 1.80
N VAL A 120 -8.01 16.32 1.00
CA VAL A 120 -8.11 16.24 -0.46
C VAL A 120 -7.09 15.27 -1.03
N MET A 121 -7.56 14.32 -1.82
CA MET A 121 -6.73 13.31 -2.45
C MET A 121 -7.03 13.19 -3.94
N VAL A 122 -5.99 13.21 -4.77
CA VAL A 122 -6.07 12.93 -6.20
C VAL A 122 -5.27 11.67 -6.49
N ALA A 123 -5.93 10.64 -7.00
CA ALA A 123 -5.31 9.38 -7.36
C ALA A 123 -5.21 9.24 -8.89
N VAL A 124 -4.03 8.89 -9.37
CA VAL A 124 -3.75 8.72 -10.80
C VAL A 124 -3.35 7.27 -11.06
N SER A 125 -4.16 6.56 -11.85
CA SER A 125 -3.87 5.21 -12.28
C SER A 125 -3.87 5.13 -13.81
N THR A 126 -2.96 4.33 -14.36
CA THR A 126 -2.92 3.98 -15.78
C THR A 126 -3.31 2.52 -16.01
N GLY A 127 -3.95 1.87 -15.00
CA GLY A 127 -4.28 0.46 -15.05
C GLY A 127 -3.02 -0.43 -15.16
N GLY A 128 -1.92 -0.01 -14.53
CA GLY A 128 -0.65 -0.75 -14.59
C GLY A 128 0.14 -0.60 -15.89
N ARG A 129 -0.36 0.16 -16.88
CA ARG A 129 0.26 0.27 -18.21
C ARG A 129 1.51 1.15 -18.23
N SER A 130 1.54 2.23 -17.45
CA SER A 130 2.67 3.15 -17.44
C SER A 130 2.82 3.85 -16.09
N PRO A 131 3.66 3.31 -15.18
CA PRO A 131 4.00 4.00 -13.94
C PRO A 131 4.61 5.39 -14.17
N ALA A 132 5.42 5.54 -15.22
CA ALA A 132 6.03 6.83 -15.59
C ALA A 132 4.98 7.87 -15.94
N LEU A 133 3.95 7.51 -16.73
CA LEU A 133 2.85 8.42 -17.06
C LEU A 133 2.02 8.77 -15.82
N ALA A 134 1.75 7.80 -14.96
CA ALA A 134 1.04 8.05 -13.70
C ALA A 134 1.82 9.04 -12.80
N SER A 135 3.14 8.87 -12.69
CA SER A 135 4.00 9.79 -11.93
C SER A 135 4.04 11.18 -12.55
N TRP A 136 4.19 11.28 -13.86
CA TRP A 136 4.21 12.57 -14.56
C TRP A 136 2.87 13.32 -14.39
N LEU A 137 1.73 12.64 -14.55
CA LEU A 137 0.40 13.23 -14.33
C LEU A 137 0.23 13.67 -12.87
N LYS A 138 0.68 12.84 -11.91
CA LYS A 138 0.68 13.20 -10.49
C LYS A 138 1.42 14.51 -10.24
N GLU A 139 2.62 14.69 -10.82
CA GLU A 139 3.42 15.91 -10.65
C GLU A 139 2.71 17.15 -11.20
N ARG A 140 2.09 17.03 -12.38
CA ARG A 140 1.29 18.12 -12.95
C ARG A 140 0.09 18.48 -12.07
N LEU A 141 -0.67 17.47 -11.63
CA LEU A 141 -1.82 17.69 -10.75
C LEU A 141 -1.41 18.23 -9.37
N ALA A 142 -0.22 17.86 -8.87
CA ALA A 142 0.31 18.42 -7.63
C ALA A 142 0.62 19.92 -7.70
N ALA A 143 0.90 20.44 -8.91
CA ALA A 143 1.08 21.88 -9.14
C ALA A 143 -0.26 22.64 -9.19
N GLU A 144 -1.33 21.99 -9.68
CA GLU A 144 -2.67 22.58 -9.76
C GLU A 144 -3.45 22.47 -8.43
N VAL A 145 -3.20 21.40 -7.67
CA VAL A 145 -3.82 21.15 -6.36
C VAL A 145 -2.85 21.57 -5.27
N GLY A 146 -2.83 22.84 -4.95
CA GLY A 146 -1.96 23.44 -3.94
C GLY A 146 -2.45 23.22 -2.50
N PRO A 147 -1.68 23.69 -1.50
CA PRO A 147 -2.04 23.55 -0.07
C PRO A 147 -3.32 24.29 0.32
N GLU A 148 -3.74 25.30 -0.46
CA GLU A 148 -4.98 26.06 -0.24
C GLU A 148 -6.24 25.18 -0.27
N TYR A 149 -6.20 24.04 -0.97
CA TYR A 149 -7.33 23.09 -1.04
C TYR A 149 -7.58 22.37 0.29
N GLU A 150 -6.55 22.17 1.13
CA GLU A 150 -6.72 21.67 2.49
C GLU A 150 -7.54 22.65 3.32
N VAL A 151 -7.15 23.93 3.31
CA VAL A 151 -7.86 24.99 4.03
C VAL A 151 -9.29 25.15 3.53
N LEU A 152 -9.49 25.10 2.22
CA LEU A 152 -10.83 25.20 1.62
C LEU A 152 -11.73 24.03 2.04
N ALA A 153 -11.20 22.80 2.05
CA ALA A 153 -11.96 21.62 2.45
C ALA A 153 -12.41 21.72 3.92
N ASP A 154 -11.54 22.18 4.82
CA ASP A 154 -11.85 22.38 6.23
C ASP A 154 -12.91 23.45 6.44
N LEU A 155 -12.83 24.56 5.70
CA LEU A 155 -13.84 25.64 5.75
C LEU A 155 -15.22 25.19 5.24
N MET A 156 -15.27 24.28 4.27
CA MET A 156 -16.53 23.76 3.72
C MET A 156 -17.16 22.66 4.57
N ALA A 157 -16.39 22.05 5.49
CA ALA A 157 -16.87 21.01 6.40
C ALA A 157 -17.45 21.59 7.72
N ALA A 158 -17.23 22.88 7.99
CA ALA A 158 -17.70 23.60 9.17
C ALA A 158 -19.15 24.11 8.97
#